data_bc0dbcf489bd5d199036d82c5d76800d
#
_entry.id   bc0dbcf489bd5d199036d82c5d76800d
#
_cell.length_a   1.000
_cell.length_b   1.000
_cell.length_c   1.000
_cell.angle_alpha   90.00
_cell.angle_beta   90.00
_cell.angle_gamma   90.00
#
_symmetry.space_group_name_H-M   'P 1'
#
loop_
_entity.id
_entity.type
_entity.pdbx_description
1 polymer ?
#
loop_
_entity_poly.entity_id
_entity_poly.type
_entity_poly.pdbx_seq_one_letter_code
_entity_poly.pdbx_strand_id
1 'polypeptide(L)'
;YNEFGWNYYPEAFGGQLLQWIRDKQVSVRTSMDLACGTGILCEILHHAGIQASGMDFSTGMIEIARKNNPQIHYDVADMITYRPEKQFDLVTCTGDALNHIMDIENVGRIFENVYAYLREGGWFIFDLLNEKEVPEEEPFDLDFSETVKAQFHVTQNSEGRIHLKTTVW
;
A
#
# COMPACT_ATOMS: atom_id res chain seq x y z
N TYR A 1 9.19 2.01 -11.72
CA TYR A 1 8.71 2.12 -10.34
C TYR A 1 9.86 1.89 -9.35
N ASN A 2 10.61 0.79 -9.49
CA ASN A 2 11.75 0.48 -8.63
C ASN A 2 12.94 1.45 -8.82
N GLU A 3 13.07 2.06 -9.99
CA GLU A 3 14.14 3.04 -10.31
C GLU A 3 13.91 4.40 -9.61
N PHE A 4 12.69 4.66 -9.12
CA PHE A 4 12.31 5.92 -8.47
C PHE A 4 12.37 5.87 -6.93
N GLY A 5 12.93 4.82 -6.34
CA GLY A 5 13.04 4.71 -4.88
C GLY A 5 11.72 4.47 -4.11
N TRP A 6 10.62 4.21 -4.81
CA TRP A 6 9.31 3.92 -4.21
C TRP A 6 9.27 2.63 -3.38
N ASN A 7 10.34 1.83 -3.45
CA ASN A 7 10.50 0.63 -2.64
C ASN A 7 10.82 0.93 -1.16
N TYR A 8 11.37 2.11 -0.89
CA TYR A 8 11.83 2.46 0.47
C TYR A 8 10.72 2.36 1.50
N TYR A 9 9.53 2.86 1.17
CA TYR A 9 8.41 2.87 2.11
C TYR A 9 7.93 1.45 2.45
N PRO A 10 7.54 0.57 1.51
CA PRO A 10 7.08 -0.78 1.82
C PRO A 10 8.18 -1.64 2.48
N GLU A 11 9.47 -1.41 2.18
CA GLU A 11 10.58 -2.08 2.86
C GLU A 11 10.69 -1.67 4.33
N ALA A 12 10.68 -0.35 4.61
CA ALA A 12 10.74 0.18 5.97
C ALA A 12 9.50 -0.24 6.78
N PHE A 13 8.31 -0.09 6.19
CA PHE A 13 7.05 -0.49 6.82
C PHE A 13 7.02 -1.99 7.11
N GLY A 14 7.42 -2.84 6.17
CA GLY A 14 7.44 -4.30 6.32
C GLY A 14 8.31 -4.74 7.50
N GLY A 15 9.48 -4.12 7.66
CA GLY A 15 10.36 -4.36 8.80
C GLY A 15 9.71 -4.00 10.15
N GLN A 16 9.07 -2.83 10.22
CA GLN A 16 8.35 -2.36 11.41
C GLN A 16 7.13 -3.24 11.72
N LEU A 17 6.37 -3.64 10.69
CA LEU A 17 5.23 -4.53 10.84
C LEU A 17 5.62 -5.89 11.40
N LEU A 18 6.69 -6.50 10.89
CA LEU A 18 7.19 -7.76 11.42
C LEU A 18 7.68 -7.63 12.87
N GLN A 19 8.32 -6.50 13.22
CA GLN A 19 8.69 -6.21 14.60
C GLN A 19 7.45 -6.09 15.49
N TRP A 20 6.44 -5.34 15.06
CA TRP A 20 5.17 -5.18 15.78
C TRP A 20 4.47 -6.52 16.01
N ILE A 21 4.40 -7.40 14.98
CA ILE A 21 3.83 -8.75 15.10
C ILE A 21 4.53 -9.54 16.20
N ARG A 22 5.87 -9.49 16.25
CA ARG A 22 6.67 -10.16 17.29
C ARG A 22 6.42 -9.58 18.68
N ASP A 23 6.48 -8.26 18.83
CA ASP A 23 6.36 -7.55 20.12
C ASP A 23 4.98 -7.75 20.75
N LYS A 24 3.95 -7.75 19.91
CA LYS A 24 2.55 -7.99 20.34
C LYS A 24 2.20 -9.46 20.44
N GLN A 25 3.10 -10.36 20.04
CA GLN A 25 2.86 -11.81 20.00
C GLN A 25 1.58 -12.19 19.20
N VAL A 26 1.31 -11.43 18.12
CA VAL A 26 0.15 -11.67 17.25
C VAL A 26 0.44 -12.87 16.36
N SER A 27 -0.50 -13.80 16.28
CA SER A 27 -0.40 -14.93 15.36
C SER A 27 -0.94 -14.54 13.99
N VAL A 28 -0.04 -14.35 13.01
CA VAL A 28 -0.39 -14.06 11.62
C VAL A 28 0.12 -15.19 10.74
N ARG A 29 -0.79 -15.94 10.13
CA ARG A 29 -0.46 -17.02 9.18
C ARG A 29 -0.78 -16.65 7.74
N THR A 30 -1.80 -15.80 7.56
CA THR A 30 -2.27 -15.37 6.23
C THR A 30 -2.39 -13.85 6.20
N SER A 31 -2.00 -13.24 5.06
CA SER A 31 -2.17 -11.80 4.86
C SER A 31 -2.68 -11.47 3.47
N MET A 32 -3.39 -10.34 3.37
CA MET A 32 -3.80 -9.69 2.13
C MET A 32 -3.31 -8.24 2.15
N ASP A 33 -2.62 -7.83 1.08
CA ASP A 33 -2.18 -6.46 0.89
C ASP A 33 -3.03 -5.79 -0.21
N LEU A 34 -3.78 -4.75 0.17
CA LEU A 34 -4.61 -3.96 -0.73
C LEU A 34 -3.77 -2.84 -1.33
N ALA A 35 -3.88 -2.63 -2.64
CA ALA A 35 -3.02 -1.75 -3.42
C ALA A 35 -1.54 -2.13 -3.29
N CYS A 36 -1.23 -3.42 -3.44
CA CYS A 36 0.08 -4.00 -3.17
C CYS A 36 1.19 -3.54 -4.14
N GLY A 37 0.86 -2.80 -5.19
CA GLY A 37 1.81 -2.36 -6.20
C GLY A 37 2.60 -3.51 -6.80
N THR A 38 3.93 -3.43 -6.75
CA THR A 38 4.85 -4.46 -7.25
C THR A 38 5.09 -5.63 -6.29
N GLY A 39 4.34 -5.69 -5.17
CA GLY A 39 4.31 -6.82 -4.25
C GLY A 39 5.43 -6.89 -3.22
N ILE A 40 6.13 -5.79 -2.95
CA ILE A 40 7.29 -5.77 -2.04
C ILE A 40 6.88 -6.15 -0.60
N LEU A 41 5.78 -5.58 -0.08
CA LEU A 41 5.30 -5.94 1.25
C LEU A 41 4.88 -7.41 1.32
N CYS A 42 4.20 -7.90 0.28
CA CYS A 42 3.84 -9.32 0.17
C CYS A 42 5.08 -10.23 0.20
N GLU A 43 6.16 -9.85 -0.50
CA GLU A 43 7.42 -10.57 -0.50
C GLU A 43 8.06 -10.64 0.89
N ILE A 44 8.12 -9.50 1.59
CA ILE A 44 8.67 -9.42 2.95
C ILE A 44 7.89 -10.33 3.90
N LEU A 45 6.56 -10.29 3.86
CA LEU A 45 5.70 -11.13 4.68
C LEU A 45 5.84 -12.62 4.33
N HIS A 46 5.96 -12.93 3.03
CA HIS A 46 6.19 -14.30 2.56
C HIS A 46 7.52 -14.86 3.08
N HIS A 47 8.61 -14.09 3.00
CA HIS A 47 9.91 -14.50 3.53
C HIS A 47 9.92 -14.67 5.06
N ALA A 48 9.01 -14.01 5.77
CA ALA A 48 8.79 -14.20 7.19
C ALA A 48 7.92 -15.43 7.54
N GLY A 49 7.51 -16.22 6.52
CA GLY A 49 6.71 -17.44 6.70
C GLY A 49 5.20 -17.19 6.74
N ILE A 50 4.74 -15.99 6.39
CA ILE A 50 3.31 -15.66 6.27
C ILE A 50 2.85 -15.99 4.85
N GLN A 51 1.70 -16.66 4.71
CA GLN A 51 1.08 -16.88 3.41
C GLN A 51 0.46 -15.57 2.92
N ALA A 52 1.29 -14.77 2.22
CA ALA A 52 0.90 -13.47 1.69
C ALA A 52 0.12 -13.60 0.38
N SER A 53 -0.80 -12.66 0.16
CA SER A 53 -1.47 -12.41 -1.11
C SER A 53 -1.58 -10.90 -1.31
N GLY A 54 -1.73 -10.44 -2.54
CA GLY A 54 -1.89 -9.03 -2.83
C GLY A 54 -2.93 -8.76 -3.92
N MET A 55 -3.46 -7.56 -3.94
CA MET A 55 -4.27 -7.07 -5.05
C MET A 55 -3.93 -5.61 -5.36
N ASP A 56 -4.06 -5.26 -6.62
CA ASP A 56 -3.89 -3.90 -7.10
C ASP A 56 -4.81 -3.63 -8.29
N PHE A 57 -5.23 -2.38 -8.45
CA PHE A 57 -6.04 -1.97 -9.60
C PHE A 57 -5.23 -1.98 -10.91
N SER A 58 -3.91 -1.75 -10.82
CA SER A 58 -3.01 -1.66 -11.95
C SER A 58 -2.56 -3.04 -12.44
N THR A 59 -3.00 -3.42 -13.65
CA THR A 59 -2.52 -4.65 -14.31
C THR A 59 -1.00 -4.67 -14.43
N GLY A 60 -0.37 -3.54 -14.78
CA GLY A 60 1.08 -3.45 -14.93
C GLY A 60 1.84 -3.68 -13.62
N MET A 61 1.31 -3.20 -12.48
CA MET A 61 1.90 -3.49 -11.17
C MET A 61 1.81 -4.98 -10.83
N ILE A 62 0.66 -5.59 -11.06
CA ILE A 62 0.45 -7.03 -10.81
C ILE A 62 1.30 -7.91 -11.73
N GLU A 63 1.51 -7.52 -12.98
CA GLU A 63 2.43 -8.24 -13.88
C GLU A 63 3.87 -8.25 -13.32
N ILE A 64 4.34 -7.11 -12.80
CA ILE A 64 5.65 -7.01 -12.16
C ILE A 64 5.69 -7.85 -10.88
N ALA A 65 4.67 -7.75 -10.02
CA ALA A 65 4.57 -8.52 -8.79
C ALA A 65 4.63 -10.03 -9.04
N ARG A 66 3.86 -10.53 -10.01
CA ARG A 66 3.85 -11.94 -10.42
C ARG A 66 5.18 -12.41 -11.01
N LYS A 67 5.84 -11.53 -11.76
CA LYS A 67 7.17 -11.84 -12.34
C LYS A 67 8.24 -11.96 -11.26
N ASN A 68 8.21 -11.06 -10.26
CA ASN A 68 9.20 -11.03 -9.20
C ASN A 68 8.96 -12.17 -8.18
N ASN A 69 7.69 -12.45 -7.87
CA ASN A 69 7.29 -13.38 -6.82
C ASN A 69 6.19 -14.33 -7.31
N PRO A 70 6.49 -15.27 -8.24
CA PRO A 70 5.48 -16.15 -8.86
C PRO A 70 4.80 -17.13 -7.89
N GLN A 71 5.35 -17.31 -6.69
CA GLN A 71 4.78 -18.16 -5.63
C GLN A 71 3.71 -17.45 -4.79
N ILE A 72 3.57 -16.12 -4.93
CA ILE A 72 2.57 -15.32 -4.21
C ILE A 72 1.36 -15.12 -5.12
N HIS A 73 0.16 -15.22 -4.54
CA HIS A 73 -1.07 -14.97 -5.27
C HIS A 73 -1.36 -13.47 -5.37
N TYR A 74 -1.61 -13.00 -6.60
CA TYR A 74 -1.93 -11.60 -6.86
C TYR A 74 -3.16 -11.48 -7.76
N ASP A 75 -4.08 -10.58 -7.39
CA ASP A 75 -5.29 -10.26 -8.15
C ASP A 75 -5.21 -8.85 -8.76
N VAL A 76 -5.71 -8.69 -10.00
CA VAL A 76 -6.04 -7.37 -10.55
C VAL A 76 -7.47 -7.07 -10.17
N ALA A 77 -7.68 -6.13 -9.24
CA ALA A 77 -9.00 -5.82 -8.72
C ALA A 77 -9.10 -4.38 -8.19
N ASP A 78 -10.34 -3.91 -8.01
CA ASP A 78 -10.64 -2.66 -7.33
C ASP A 78 -10.96 -2.95 -5.85
N MET A 79 -10.22 -2.35 -4.91
CA MET A 79 -10.40 -2.57 -3.48
C MET A 79 -11.80 -2.18 -2.98
N ILE A 80 -12.52 -1.28 -3.69
CA ILE A 80 -13.90 -0.88 -3.34
C ILE A 80 -14.86 -2.06 -3.48
N THR A 81 -14.60 -2.95 -4.46
CA THR A 81 -15.49 -4.08 -4.78
C THR A 81 -14.88 -5.45 -4.49
N TYR A 82 -13.61 -5.48 -4.10
CA TYR A 82 -12.88 -6.74 -3.90
C TYR A 82 -13.51 -7.59 -2.79
N ARG A 83 -13.71 -8.87 -3.12
CA ARG A 83 -14.33 -9.89 -2.25
C ARG A 83 -13.59 -11.21 -2.45
N PRO A 84 -12.48 -11.45 -1.72
CA PRO A 84 -11.80 -12.73 -1.78
C PRO A 84 -12.65 -13.83 -1.10
N GLU A 85 -12.53 -15.06 -1.59
CA GLU A 85 -13.21 -16.21 -0.99
C GLU A 85 -12.58 -16.64 0.36
N LYS A 86 -11.35 -16.17 0.63
CA LYS A 86 -10.57 -16.55 1.83
C LYS A 86 -10.66 -15.45 2.89
N GLN A 87 -10.52 -15.85 4.14
CA GLN A 87 -10.30 -14.96 5.27
C GLN A 87 -8.81 -14.87 5.62
N PHE A 88 -8.41 -13.71 6.15
CA PHE A 88 -7.03 -13.38 6.48
C PHE A 88 -6.88 -13.01 7.96
N ASP A 89 -5.70 -13.31 8.52
CA ASP A 89 -5.33 -12.89 9.87
C ASP A 89 -4.88 -11.41 9.89
N LEU A 90 -4.33 -10.94 8.75
CA LEU A 90 -3.86 -9.57 8.56
C LEU A 90 -4.29 -9.05 7.20
N VAL A 91 -4.81 -7.83 7.17
CA VAL A 91 -5.01 -7.04 5.95
C VAL A 91 -4.19 -5.77 6.08
N THR A 92 -3.49 -5.39 5.02
CA THR A 92 -2.74 -4.13 4.92
C THR A 92 -3.27 -3.29 3.77
N CYS A 93 -3.18 -1.96 3.91
CA CYS A 93 -3.46 -0.99 2.85
C CYS A 93 -2.59 0.23 3.12
N THR A 94 -1.41 0.30 2.50
CA THR A 94 -0.37 1.26 2.85
C THR A 94 0.16 2.02 1.65
N GLY A 95 0.99 3.04 1.91
CA GLY A 95 1.51 3.91 0.85
C GLY A 95 0.44 4.88 0.35
N ASP A 96 -0.29 5.52 1.27
CA ASP A 96 -1.36 6.51 1.02
C ASP A 96 -2.50 6.04 0.09
N ALA A 97 -2.62 4.74 -0.13
CA ALA A 97 -3.59 4.18 -1.07
C ALA A 97 -5.03 4.59 -0.79
N LEU A 98 -5.44 4.67 0.48
CA LEU A 98 -6.78 5.13 0.87
C LEU A 98 -7.00 6.63 0.57
N ASN A 99 -5.95 7.45 0.55
CA ASN A 99 -6.05 8.87 0.23
C ASN A 99 -6.44 9.12 -1.25
N HIS A 100 -6.25 8.13 -2.11
CA HIS A 100 -6.69 8.22 -3.51
C HIS A 100 -8.19 7.94 -3.71
N ILE A 101 -8.90 7.49 -2.66
CA ILE A 101 -10.34 7.26 -2.71
C ILE A 101 -11.08 8.55 -2.33
N MET A 102 -11.57 9.27 -3.35
CA MET A 102 -12.14 10.60 -3.18
C MET A 102 -13.53 10.61 -2.52
N ASP A 103 -14.23 9.48 -2.51
CA ASP A 103 -15.58 9.36 -1.95
C ASP A 103 -15.53 8.61 -0.63
N ILE A 104 -15.95 9.27 0.44
CA ILE A 104 -15.98 8.71 1.80
C ILE A 104 -16.90 7.48 1.91
N GLU A 105 -17.96 7.39 1.10
CA GLU A 105 -18.81 6.20 1.07
C GLU A 105 -18.03 4.99 0.54
N ASN A 106 -17.15 5.21 -0.45
CA ASN A 106 -16.29 4.15 -0.98
C ASN A 106 -15.23 3.72 0.05
N VAL A 107 -14.68 4.64 0.84
CA VAL A 107 -13.83 4.29 1.98
C VAL A 107 -14.61 3.40 2.96
N GLY A 108 -15.84 3.78 3.31
CA GLY A 108 -16.74 2.96 4.14
C GLY A 108 -16.91 1.54 3.59
N ARG A 109 -17.17 1.41 2.28
CA ARG A 109 -17.31 0.10 1.61
C ARG A 109 -16.03 -0.73 1.69
N ILE A 110 -14.85 -0.12 1.56
CA ILE A 110 -13.57 -0.82 1.73
C ILE A 110 -13.47 -1.41 3.13
N PHE A 111 -13.80 -0.63 4.16
CA PHE A 111 -13.77 -1.11 5.55
C PHE A 111 -14.77 -2.24 5.81
N GLU A 112 -16.00 -2.13 5.29
CA GLU A 112 -17.00 -3.21 5.36
C GLU A 112 -16.50 -4.48 4.68
N ASN A 113 -15.86 -4.35 3.51
CA ASN A 113 -15.29 -5.46 2.78
C ASN A 113 -14.16 -6.12 3.57
N VAL A 114 -13.20 -5.31 4.05
CA VAL A 114 -12.10 -5.80 4.88
C VAL A 114 -12.62 -6.55 6.10
N TYR A 115 -13.62 -6.00 6.79
CA TYR A 115 -14.24 -6.65 7.93
C TYR A 115 -14.82 -8.04 7.57
N ALA A 116 -15.42 -8.17 6.38
CA ALA A 116 -16.03 -9.43 5.94
C ALA A 116 -15.02 -10.54 5.68
N TYR A 117 -13.79 -10.20 5.24
CA TYR A 117 -12.75 -11.21 4.97
C TYR A 117 -11.58 -11.18 5.98
N LEU A 118 -11.67 -10.39 7.04
CA LEU A 118 -10.83 -10.58 8.23
C LEU A 118 -11.39 -11.73 9.07
N ARG A 119 -10.49 -12.54 9.63
CA ARG A 119 -10.85 -13.50 10.68
C ARG A 119 -11.19 -12.77 11.96
N GLU A 120 -11.96 -13.42 12.81
CA GLU A 120 -12.18 -12.94 14.16
C GLU A 120 -10.83 -12.76 14.89
N GLY A 121 -10.62 -11.57 15.45
CA GLY A 121 -9.33 -11.18 16.05
C GLY A 121 -8.23 -10.83 15.04
N GLY A 122 -8.55 -10.76 13.74
CA GLY A 122 -7.63 -10.30 12.70
C GLY A 122 -7.38 -8.79 12.75
N TRP A 123 -6.36 -8.34 12.06
CA TRP A 123 -5.88 -6.97 12.07
C TRP A 123 -6.01 -6.32 10.69
N PHE A 124 -6.55 -5.10 10.65
CA PHE A 124 -6.45 -4.22 9.49
C PHE A 124 -5.50 -3.07 9.83
N ILE A 125 -4.38 -2.99 9.11
CA ILE A 125 -3.36 -1.96 9.29
C ILE A 125 -3.29 -1.13 8.01
N PHE A 126 -3.45 0.18 8.16
CA PHE A 126 -3.44 1.12 7.04
C PHE A 126 -2.78 2.43 7.46
N ASP A 127 -2.37 3.21 6.48
CA ASP A 127 -1.90 4.59 6.67
C ASP A 127 -2.84 5.59 6.02
N LEU A 128 -2.77 6.82 6.49
CA LEU A 128 -3.45 7.97 5.93
C LEU A 128 -2.55 9.19 6.08
N LEU A 129 -2.37 9.91 5.00
CA LEU A 129 -1.84 11.27 5.05
C LEU A 129 -2.91 12.21 5.60
N ASN A 130 -2.54 13.06 6.55
CA ASN A 130 -3.41 14.10 7.08
C ASN A 130 -2.92 15.49 6.66
N GLU A 131 -3.80 16.50 6.73
CA GLU A 131 -3.51 17.87 6.31
C GLU A 131 -2.28 18.50 6.97
N LYS A 132 -1.91 18.04 8.18
CA LYS A 132 -0.76 18.57 8.93
C LYS A 132 0.58 18.01 8.44
N GLU A 133 0.53 16.94 7.70
CA GLU A 133 1.73 16.26 7.17
C GLU A 133 2.02 16.65 5.73
N VAL A 134 1.12 17.44 5.11
CA VAL A 134 1.36 18.00 3.78
C VAL A 134 2.16 19.28 3.95
N PRO A 135 3.42 19.32 3.53
CA PRO A 135 4.19 20.56 3.61
C PRO A 135 3.55 21.62 2.69
N GLU A 136 3.26 22.80 3.21
CA GLU A 136 3.01 24.01 2.41
C GLU A 136 4.35 24.52 1.83
N GLU A 137 5.07 23.67 1.12
CA GLU A 137 6.43 24.01 0.73
C GLU A 137 6.53 24.25 -0.77
N GLU A 138 7.54 25.06 -1.13
CA GLU A 138 8.01 25.26 -2.48
C GLU A 138 8.31 23.90 -3.14
N PRO A 139 8.22 23.80 -4.47
CA PRO A 139 8.59 22.55 -5.17
C PRO A 139 9.97 22.07 -4.73
N PHE A 140 10.07 20.79 -4.39
CA PHE A 140 11.35 20.18 -3.98
C PHE A 140 11.79 19.14 -4.98
N ASP A 141 13.09 19.04 -5.16
CA ASP A 141 13.72 18.11 -6.08
C ASP A 141 14.21 16.87 -5.32
N LEU A 142 14.01 15.68 -5.91
CA LEU A 142 14.59 14.43 -5.46
C LEU A 142 15.42 13.81 -6.58
N ASP A 143 16.65 13.47 -6.23
CA ASP A 143 17.57 12.73 -7.10
C ASP A 143 17.43 11.23 -6.77
N PHE A 144 16.81 10.45 -7.65
CA PHE A 144 16.64 9.01 -7.47
C PHE A 144 17.84 8.22 -7.97
N SER A 145 18.57 8.77 -8.97
CA SER A 145 19.80 8.22 -9.50
C SER A 145 20.60 9.32 -10.23
N GLU A 146 21.78 8.99 -10.76
CA GLU A 146 22.56 9.92 -11.59
C GLU A 146 21.80 10.39 -12.85
N THR A 147 20.84 9.58 -13.31
CA THR A 147 20.11 9.80 -14.57
C THR A 147 18.61 10.06 -14.38
N VAL A 148 18.09 9.95 -13.17
CA VAL A 148 16.66 10.14 -12.89
C VAL A 148 16.48 11.14 -11.77
N LYS A 149 15.85 12.24 -12.09
CA LYS A 149 15.50 13.31 -11.16
C LYS A 149 14.01 13.59 -11.24
N ALA A 150 13.41 13.98 -10.14
CA ALA A 150 12.02 14.41 -10.14
C ALA A 150 11.83 15.65 -9.25
N GLN A 151 10.95 16.52 -9.69
CA GLN A 151 10.46 17.64 -8.91
C GLN A 151 9.04 17.33 -8.46
N PHE A 152 8.79 17.53 -7.18
CA PHE A 152 7.50 17.36 -6.57
C PHE A 152 6.94 18.73 -6.19
N HIS A 153 5.70 18.95 -6.56
CA HIS A 153 4.97 20.16 -6.19
C HIS A 153 3.65 19.74 -5.54
N VAL A 154 3.54 19.98 -4.25
CA VAL A 154 2.35 19.68 -3.45
C VAL A 154 1.56 20.96 -3.27
N THR A 155 0.29 20.96 -3.62
CA THR A 155 -0.61 22.09 -3.43
C THR A 155 -1.91 21.63 -2.79
N GLN A 156 -2.52 22.49 -1.98
CA GLN A 156 -3.84 22.26 -1.42
C GLN A 156 -4.80 23.30 -2.01
N ASN A 157 -5.98 22.88 -2.48
CA ASN A 157 -7.00 23.79 -2.94
C ASN A 157 -7.87 24.33 -1.78
N SER A 158 -8.77 25.26 -2.07
CA SER A 158 -9.68 25.86 -1.09
C SER A 158 -10.68 24.86 -0.45
N GLU A 159 -10.82 23.66 -1.00
CA GLU A 159 -11.66 22.56 -0.48
C GLU A 159 -10.85 21.55 0.38
N GLY A 160 -9.56 21.84 0.63
CA GLY A 160 -8.67 20.95 1.39
C GLY A 160 -8.10 19.79 0.58
N ARG A 161 -8.35 19.72 -0.74
CA ARG A 161 -7.82 18.63 -1.58
C ARG A 161 -6.35 18.88 -1.90
N ILE A 162 -5.56 17.85 -1.73
CA ILE A 162 -4.14 17.84 -2.03
C ILE A 162 -3.93 17.45 -3.50
N HIS A 163 -3.10 18.21 -4.18
CA HIS A 163 -2.67 17.94 -5.54
C HIS A 163 -1.16 17.74 -5.55
N LEU A 164 -0.71 16.56 -5.98
CA LEU A 164 0.69 16.27 -6.23
C LEU A 164 0.96 16.33 -7.72
N LYS A 165 1.84 17.24 -8.13
CA LYS A 165 2.37 17.30 -9.49
C LYS A 165 3.82 16.83 -9.47
N THR A 166 4.11 15.78 -10.24
CA THR A 166 5.48 15.27 -10.41
C THR A 166 5.95 15.53 -11.82
N THR A 167 7.16 16.07 -11.96
CA THR A 167 7.86 16.22 -13.23
C THR A 167 9.15 15.42 -13.14
N VAL A 168 9.39 14.52 -14.09
CA VAL A 168 10.56 13.63 -14.13
C VAL A 168 11.40 13.97 -15.36
N TRP A 169 12.74 14.03 -15.24
CA TRP A 169 13.68 14.25 -16.33
C TRP A 169 15.01 13.49 -16.16
#